data_d01c9b254f611650658491f181974715
#
_entry.id   d01c9b254f611650658491f181974715
#
_cell.length_a   1.000
_cell.length_b   1.000
_cell.length_c   1.000
_cell.angle_alpha   90.00
_cell.angle_beta   90.00
_cell.angle_gamma   90.00
#
_symmetry.space_group_name_H-M   'P 1'
#
loop_
_entity.id
_entity.type
_entity.pdbx_description
1 polymer ?
#
loop_
_entity_poly.entity_id
_entity_poly.type
_entity_poly.pdbx_seq_one_letter_code
_entity_poly.pdbx_strand_id
1 'polypeptide(L)'
;MERKNKIIIIVILILVLLAIGLGYLIVNQSHQVRAEALALETMKAQEEIIAERQDTIDKADSLVKGYYYDEAIAELKAINPLLEVTEQELAYFDQKVIKQMDQVSAENVGTKIKEIQDLKASLVKYEGQVHHLFFHSLIVNTDLAFDNVGRNPNGYNMWMVTVSEFKKMLPELRDRGYILYNLSDYIEPDPTNAGAIKLKDIMVPQGKTPLVISIDDVSYYDYMQPDGFAERLVAGEDGKIYTEIVSADGTKALTRDGDVMPILDDFVETNPGFSYRGAKGTIALTGFEGALGYDFTNERDPVKKTELIAEAKKTADLLKKNGWLFASHSYTHNQYFRDGTMTLDKMKYDLDRWISNIEPVVGKTNIYISPFGVRYKNSNQAFRYLVQSGFNIFCPVGNERKIFFNGDNIVMGRIDIDGYSMNTRKDELNNYYFNVDNVYDPARPKLIY
;
A
#
# COMPACT_ATOMS: atom_id res chain seq x y z
N MET A 1 52.14 -11.93 -88.66
CA MET A 1 50.74 -11.59 -88.38
C MET A 1 50.13 -12.42 -87.20
N GLU A 2 50.36 -13.71 -87.13
CA GLU A 2 49.82 -14.63 -86.13
C GLU A 2 50.17 -14.32 -84.66
N ARG A 3 51.42 -13.88 -84.40
CA ARG A 3 51.88 -13.60 -83.01
C ARG A 3 51.24 -12.36 -82.43
N LYS A 4 50.93 -11.33 -83.25
CA LYS A 4 50.20 -10.13 -82.79
C LYS A 4 48.74 -10.42 -82.47
N ASN A 5 48.07 -11.28 -83.26
CA ASN A 5 46.68 -11.66 -83.03
C ASN A 5 46.54 -12.51 -81.78
N LYS A 6 47.46 -13.39 -81.41
CA LYS A 6 47.47 -14.16 -80.16
C LYS A 6 47.64 -13.29 -78.95
N ILE A 7 48.48 -12.23 -79.02
CA ILE A 7 48.64 -11.25 -77.91
C ILE A 7 47.37 -10.46 -77.72
N ILE A 8 46.72 -10.01 -78.79
CA ILE A 8 45.46 -9.28 -78.73
C ILE A 8 44.33 -10.12 -78.07
N ILE A 9 44.23 -11.39 -78.45
CA ILE A 9 43.26 -12.34 -77.88
C ILE A 9 43.51 -12.56 -76.37
N ILE A 10 44.76 -12.69 -75.95
CA ILE A 10 45.12 -12.85 -74.52
C ILE A 10 44.80 -11.58 -73.73
N VAL A 11 45.09 -10.40 -74.28
CA VAL A 11 44.71 -9.11 -73.60
C VAL A 11 43.22 -8.95 -73.50
N ILE A 12 42.45 -9.31 -74.54
CA ILE A 12 40.96 -9.26 -74.46
C ILE A 12 40.46 -10.25 -73.43
N LEU A 13 40.97 -11.46 -73.33
CA LEU A 13 40.63 -12.46 -72.33
C LEU A 13 40.91 -11.96 -70.89
N ILE A 14 42.05 -11.32 -70.66
CA ILE A 14 42.42 -10.72 -69.40
C ILE A 14 41.44 -9.58 -69.02
N LEU A 15 41.12 -8.71 -69.97
CA LEU A 15 40.18 -7.63 -69.78
C LEU A 15 38.76 -8.13 -69.46
N VAL A 16 38.31 -9.19 -70.13
CA VAL A 16 37.01 -9.83 -69.85
C VAL A 16 37.01 -10.48 -68.47
N LEU A 17 38.07 -11.17 -68.07
CA LEU A 17 38.22 -11.75 -66.76
C LEU A 17 38.23 -10.68 -65.63
N LEU A 18 38.92 -9.55 -65.89
CA LEU A 18 38.94 -8.40 -64.99
C LEU A 18 37.54 -7.75 -64.85
N ALA A 19 36.81 -7.61 -65.98
CA ALA A 19 35.44 -7.06 -65.96
C ALA A 19 34.47 -7.98 -65.25
N ILE A 20 34.58 -9.30 -65.40
CA ILE A 20 33.80 -10.31 -64.69
C ILE A 20 34.13 -10.23 -63.18
N GLY A 21 35.41 -10.17 -62.81
CA GLY A 21 35.88 -10.05 -61.45
C GLY A 21 35.39 -8.76 -60.78
N LEU A 22 35.47 -7.63 -61.52
CA LEU A 22 34.95 -6.35 -61.02
C LEU A 22 33.40 -6.35 -60.83
N GLY A 23 32.68 -6.92 -61.79
CA GLY A 23 31.24 -7.12 -61.71
C GLY A 23 30.83 -7.97 -60.48
N TYR A 24 31.57 -9.07 -60.26
CA TYR A 24 31.35 -9.90 -59.07
C TYR A 24 31.61 -9.16 -57.76
N LEU A 25 32.69 -8.36 -57.70
CA LEU A 25 33.01 -7.55 -56.52
C LEU A 25 31.92 -6.49 -56.27
N ILE A 26 31.43 -5.80 -57.30
CA ILE A 26 30.36 -4.80 -57.17
C ILE A 26 29.05 -5.44 -56.67
N VAL A 27 28.66 -6.59 -57.23
CA VAL A 27 27.47 -7.32 -56.83
C VAL A 27 27.62 -7.80 -55.39
N ASN A 28 28.75 -8.34 -55.00
CA ASN A 28 29.01 -8.84 -53.65
C ASN A 28 29.02 -7.68 -52.65
N GLN A 29 29.61 -6.53 -52.98
CA GLN A 29 29.61 -5.33 -52.16
C GLN A 29 28.18 -4.77 -51.97
N SER A 30 27.34 -4.79 -53.03
CA SER A 30 25.94 -4.37 -52.94
C SER A 30 25.11 -5.30 -52.06
N HIS A 31 25.36 -6.60 -52.09
CA HIS A 31 24.72 -7.56 -51.18
C HIS A 31 25.14 -7.35 -49.72
N GLN A 32 26.42 -7.09 -49.46
CA GLN A 32 26.89 -6.77 -48.12
C GLN A 32 26.26 -5.50 -47.53
N VAL A 33 26.25 -4.40 -48.30
CA VAL A 33 25.62 -3.14 -47.86
C VAL A 33 24.13 -3.31 -47.55
N ARG A 34 23.44 -4.12 -48.36
CA ARG A 34 22.02 -4.40 -48.13
C ARG A 34 21.77 -5.27 -46.91
N ALA A 35 22.65 -6.27 -46.66
CA ALA A 35 22.58 -7.12 -45.48
C ALA A 35 22.86 -6.32 -44.19
N GLU A 36 23.85 -5.43 -44.22
CA GLU A 36 24.20 -4.54 -43.13
C GLU A 36 23.04 -3.57 -42.79
N ALA A 37 22.40 -2.96 -43.81
CA ALA A 37 21.26 -2.08 -43.63
C ALA A 37 20.07 -2.80 -43.00
N LEU A 38 19.79 -4.03 -43.44
CA LEU A 38 18.72 -4.86 -42.88
C LEU A 38 19.02 -5.26 -41.43
N ALA A 39 20.25 -5.68 -41.13
CA ALA A 39 20.66 -6.02 -39.78
C ALA A 39 20.57 -4.83 -38.82
N LEU A 40 20.91 -3.62 -39.29
CA LEU A 40 20.76 -2.40 -38.49
C LEU A 40 19.28 -2.07 -38.18
N GLU A 41 18.38 -2.29 -39.15
CA GLU A 41 16.94 -2.12 -38.93
C GLU A 41 16.41 -3.15 -37.94
N THR A 42 16.79 -4.42 -38.07
CA THR A 42 16.47 -5.50 -37.15
C THR A 42 17.01 -5.20 -35.76
N MET A 43 18.23 -4.68 -35.63
CA MET A 43 18.84 -4.31 -34.35
C MET A 43 18.02 -3.22 -33.62
N LYS A 44 17.58 -2.18 -34.35
CA LYS A 44 16.76 -1.12 -33.77
C LYS A 44 15.41 -1.64 -33.25
N ALA A 45 14.74 -2.47 -34.04
CA ALA A 45 13.50 -3.10 -33.61
C ALA A 45 13.71 -4.00 -32.37
N GLN A 46 14.86 -4.68 -32.33
CA GLN A 46 15.25 -5.50 -31.19
C GLN A 46 15.53 -4.66 -29.94
N GLU A 47 16.15 -3.48 -30.07
CA GLU A 47 16.37 -2.56 -28.95
C GLU A 47 15.03 -2.10 -28.30
N GLU A 48 14.01 -1.84 -29.10
CA GLU A 48 12.67 -1.49 -28.59
C GLU A 48 12.07 -2.65 -27.79
N ILE A 49 12.14 -3.87 -28.31
CA ILE A 49 11.65 -5.07 -27.61
C ILE A 49 12.45 -5.33 -26.33
N ILE A 50 13.76 -5.13 -26.34
CA ILE A 50 14.61 -5.26 -25.15
C ILE A 50 14.16 -4.27 -24.08
N ALA A 51 13.88 -3.02 -24.42
CA ALA A 51 13.42 -2.01 -23.49
C ALA A 51 12.06 -2.39 -22.85
N GLU A 52 11.08 -2.82 -23.66
CA GLU A 52 9.78 -3.30 -23.14
C GLU A 52 9.94 -4.51 -22.21
N ARG A 53 10.82 -5.45 -22.55
CA ARG A 53 11.08 -6.63 -21.71
C ARG A 53 11.74 -6.24 -20.39
N GLN A 54 12.68 -5.29 -20.42
CA GLN A 54 13.34 -4.80 -19.22
C GLN A 54 12.33 -4.10 -18.29
N ASP A 55 11.47 -3.25 -18.84
CA ASP A 55 10.40 -2.60 -18.06
C ASP A 55 9.45 -3.63 -17.41
N THR A 56 9.12 -4.71 -18.12
CA THR A 56 8.31 -5.80 -17.58
C THR A 56 9.02 -6.55 -16.46
N ILE A 57 10.33 -6.78 -16.61
CA ILE A 57 11.17 -7.40 -15.58
C ILE A 57 11.25 -6.50 -14.34
N ASP A 58 11.47 -5.21 -14.52
CA ASP A 58 11.56 -4.23 -13.42
C ASP A 58 10.21 -4.10 -12.67
N LYS A 59 9.10 -4.15 -13.41
CA LYS A 59 7.76 -4.23 -12.84
C LYS A 59 7.56 -5.50 -12.00
N ALA A 60 7.99 -6.65 -12.52
CA ALA A 60 7.92 -7.91 -11.80
C ALA A 60 8.76 -7.86 -10.51
N ASP A 61 9.97 -7.27 -10.55
CA ASP A 61 10.81 -7.07 -9.37
C ASP A 61 10.14 -6.18 -8.31
N SER A 62 9.44 -5.15 -8.74
CA SER A 62 8.67 -4.30 -7.84
C SER A 62 7.51 -5.05 -7.19
N LEU A 63 6.80 -5.88 -7.95
CA LEU A 63 5.74 -6.76 -7.44
C LEU A 63 6.27 -7.77 -6.42
N VAL A 64 7.43 -8.38 -6.67
CA VAL A 64 8.09 -9.33 -5.75
C VAL A 64 8.42 -8.66 -4.42
N LYS A 65 8.93 -7.42 -4.43
CA LYS A 65 9.23 -6.66 -3.20
C LYS A 65 8.01 -6.44 -2.33
N GLY A 66 6.81 -6.35 -2.95
CA GLY A 66 5.52 -6.22 -2.27
C GLY A 66 4.80 -7.56 -2.05
N TYR A 67 5.46 -8.70 -2.30
CA TYR A 67 4.89 -10.06 -2.13
C TYR A 67 3.76 -10.42 -3.12
N TYR A 68 3.67 -9.75 -4.26
CA TYR A 68 2.74 -10.05 -5.35
C TYR A 68 3.34 -11.08 -6.30
N TYR A 69 3.65 -12.28 -5.79
CA TYR A 69 4.39 -13.32 -6.55
C TYR A 69 3.64 -13.84 -7.76
N ASP A 70 2.33 -14.06 -7.65
CA ASP A 70 1.51 -14.58 -8.76
C ASP A 70 1.38 -13.56 -9.87
N GLU A 71 1.20 -12.30 -9.53
CA GLU A 71 1.15 -11.18 -10.44
C GLU A 71 2.50 -10.97 -11.15
N ALA A 72 3.60 -11.04 -10.42
CA ALA A 72 4.95 -10.96 -11.00
C ALA A 72 5.22 -12.10 -12.01
N ILE A 73 4.83 -13.33 -11.66
CA ILE A 73 4.93 -14.48 -12.57
C ILE A 73 4.04 -14.29 -13.81
N ALA A 74 2.83 -13.74 -13.65
CA ALA A 74 1.92 -13.48 -14.76
C ALA A 74 2.49 -12.44 -15.74
N GLU A 75 3.06 -11.34 -15.23
CA GLU A 75 3.74 -10.33 -16.04
C GLU A 75 4.90 -10.94 -16.85
N LEU A 76 5.78 -11.72 -16.20
CA LEU A 76 6.91 -12.35 -16.86
C LEU A 76 6.50 -13.40 -17.91
N LYS A 77 5.38 -14.12 -17.70
CA LYS A 77 4.85 -15.07 -18.67
C LYS A 77 4.20 -14.40 -19.88
N ALA A 78 3.73 -13.17 -19.73
CA ALA A 78 3.11 -12.40 -20.81
C ALA A 78 4.14 -11.63 -21.66
N ILE A 79 5.42 -11.73 -21.33
CA ILE A 79 6.50 -10.98 -22.00
C ILE A 79 6.64 -11.38 -23.45
N ASN A 80 6.69 -10.43 -24.36
CA ASN A 80 6.87 -10.68 -25.80
C ASN A 80 8.20 -11.38 -26.08
N PRO A 81 8.28 -12.31 -27.06
CA PRO A 81 9.55 -12.93 -27.44
C PRO A 81 10.49 -11.89 -28.09
N LEU A 82 11.79 -12.15 -27.99
CA LEU A 82 12.78 -11.45 -28.81
C LEU A 82 12.58 -11.82 -30.27
N LEU A 83 12.98 -10.96 -31.20
CA LEU A 83 13.02 -11.30 -32.63
C LEU A 83 14.01 -12.44 -32.85
N GLU A 84 13.68 -13.32 -33.78
CA GLU A 84 14.63 -14.31 -34.29
C GLU A 84 15.68 -13.58 -35.14
N VAL A 85 16.94 -13.77 -34.80
CA VAL A 85 18.10 -13.13 -35.47
C VAL A 85 19.06 -14.21 -35.87
N THR A 86 19.51 -14.13 -37.12
CA THR A 86 20.50 -15.08 -37.66
C THR A 86 21.92 -14.74 -37.17
N GLU A 87 22.83 -15.72 -37.18
CA GLU A 87 24.25 -15.48 -36.87
C GLU A 87 24.88 -14.42 -37.76
N GLN A 88 24.43 -14.33 -39.03
CA GLN A 88 24.92 -13.34 -39.98
C GLN A 88 24.47 -11.92 -39.62
N GLU A 89 23.25 -11.74 -39.13
CA GLU A 89 22.75 -10.45 -38.66
C GLU A 89 23.42 -10.05 -37.34
N LEU A 90 23.62 -10.99 -36.41
CA LEU A 90 24.31 -10.76 -35.13
C LEU A 90 25.74 -10.23 -35.33
N ALA A 91 26.41 -10.58 -36.44
CA ALA A 91 27.76 -10.06 -36.75
C ALA A 91 27.77 -8.53 -36.94
N TYR A 92 26.64 -7.91 -37.27
CA TYR A 92 26.47 -6.46 -37.41
C TYR A 92 25.88 -5.77 -36.17
N PHE A 93 25.46 -6.53 -35.16
CA PHE A 93 24.87 -5.96 -33.92
C PHE A 93 25.96 -5.39 -33.02
N ASP A 94 25.59 -4.30 -32.30
CA ASP A 94 26.42 -3.78 -31.22
C ASP A 94 26.53 -4.83 -30.10
N GLN A 95 27.72 -4.99 -29.53
CA GLN A 95 27.98 -5.91 -28.42
C GLN A 95 27.13 -5.59 -27.18
N LYS A 96 26.78 -4.32 -26.99
CA LYS A 96 25.87 -3.89 -25.94
C LYS A 96 24.47 -4.48 -26.16
N VAL A 97 23.94 -4.44 -27.37
CA VAL A 97 22.63 -4.99 -27.72
C VAL A 97 22.60 -6.50 -27.51
N ILE A 98 23.64 -7.20 -27.99
CA ILE A 98 23.76 -8.66 -27.80
C ILE A 98 23.74 -9.03 -26.31
N LYS A 99 24.49 -8.29 -25.49
CA LYS A 99 24.49 -8.50 -24.02
C LYS A 99 23.12 -8.24 -23.39
N GLN A 100 22.43 -7.22 -23.86
CA GLN A 100 21.08 -6.91 -23.36
C GLN A 100 20.06 -7.97 -23.79
N MET A 101 20.16 -8.50 -25.03
CA MET A 101 19.34 -9.64 -25.46
C MET A 101 19.52 -10.86 -24.57
N ASP A 102 20.74 -11.19 -24.16
CA ASP A 102 21.03 -12.28 -23.26
C ASP A 102 20.38 -12.03 -21.89
N GLN A 103 20.53 -10.83 -21.31
CA GLN A 103 19.95 -10.47 -20.00
C GLN A 103 18.43 -10.62 -19.95
N VAL A 104 17.72 -10.32 -21.04
CA VAL A 104 16.28 -10.45 -21.15
C VAL A 104 15.82 -11.69 -21.91
N SER A 105 16.70 -12.68 -22.09
CA SER A 105 16.43 -13.92 -22.83
C SER A 105 15.29 -14.73 -22.20
N ALA A 106 14.72 -15.65 -22.96
CA ALA A 106 13.69 -16.56 -22.46
C ALA A 106 14.22 -17.45 -21.32
N GLU A 107 15.49 -17.83 -21.36
CA GLU A 107 16.15 -18.62 -20.31
C GLU A 107 16.26 -17.82 -19.00
N ASN A 108 16.75 -16.58 -19.07
CA ASN A 108 16.88 -15.71 -17.89
C ASN A 108 15.52 -15.33 -17.29
N VAL A 109 14.52 -15.04 -18.12
CA VAL A 109 13.13 -14.84 -17.67
C VAL A 109 12.57 -16.11 -17.01
N GLY A 110 12.82 -17.29 -17.60
CA GLY A 110 12.40 -18.58 -17.02
C GLY A 110 13.07 -18.85 -15.68
N THR A 111 14.36 -18.55 -15.53
CA THR A 111 15.09 -18.63 -14.26
C THR A 111 14.47 -17.73 -13.20
N LYS A 112 14.16 -16.48 -13.57
CA LYS A 112 13.52 -15.51 -12.67
C LYS A 112 12.12 -15.97 -12.23
N ILE A 113 11.31 -16.51 -13.12
CA ILE A 113 10.00 -17.10 -12.77
C ILE A 113 10.18 -18.21 -11.73
N LYS A 114 11.18 -19.08 -11.89
CA LYS A 114 11.47 -20.14 -10.93
C LYS A 114 11.88 -19.58 -9.57
N GLU A 115 12.77 -18.61 -9.54
CA GLU A 115 13.18 -17.93 -8.30
C GLU A 115 11.97 -17.35 -7.54
N ILE A 116 11.03 -16.70 -8.26
CA ILE A 116 9.80 -16.17 -7.65
C ILE A 116 8.89 -17.28 -7.13
N GLN A 117 8.78 -18.40 -7.85
CA GLN A 117 8.05 -19.59 -7.39
C GLN A 117 8.67 -20.17 -6.10
N ASP A 118 9.99 -20.24 -6.04
CA ASP A 118 10.72 -20.72 -4.87
C ASP A 118 10.52 -19.76 -3.67
N LEU A 119 10.55 -18.45 -3.89
CA LEU A 119 10.22 -17.45 -2.87
C LEU A 119 8.77 -17.62 -2.35
N LYS A 120 7.80 -17.80 -3.25
CA LYS A 120 6.41 -18.06 -2.86
C LYS A 120 6.27 -19.34 -2.04
N ALA A 121 6.97 -20.42 -2.45
CA ALA A 121 6.95 -21.70 -1.77
C ALA A 121 7.66 -21.66 -0.39
N SER A 122 8.56 -20.70 -0.19
CA SER A 122 9.26 -20.49 1.09
C SER A 122 8.44 -19.75 2.15
N LEU A 123 7.24 -19.27 1.82
CA LEU A 123 6.34 -18.67 2.82
C LEU A 123 5.96 -19.73 3.87
N VAL A 124 5.94 -19.30 5.11
CA VAL A 124 5.57 -20.15 6.25
C VAL A 124 4.27 -19.66 6.87
N LYS A 125 3.48 -20.61 7.38
CA LYS A 125 2.31 -20.28 8.18
C LYS A 125 2.76 -19.61 9.48
N TYR A 126 2.18 -18.46 9.76
CA TYR A 126 2.44 -17.74 11.01
C TYR A 126 1.61 -18.33 12.15
N GLU A 127 2.27 -18.77 13.20
CA GLU A 127 1.65 -19.33 14.40
C GLU A 127 1.97 -18.53 15.68
N GLY A 128 2.50 -17.32 15.49
CA GLY A 128 2.87 -16.43 16.60
C GLY A 128 1.71 -15.61 17.14
N GLN A 129 2.05 -14.62 17.95
CA GLN A 129 1.09 -13.68 18.53
C GLN A 129 0.53 -12.73 17.47
N VAL A 130 -0.73 -12.34 17.60
CA VAL A 130 -1.36 -11.34 16.76
C VAL A 130 -1.05 -9.94 17.30
N HIS A 131 -0.54 -9.07 16.45
CA HIS A 131 -0.19 -7.71 16.79
C HIS A 131 -1.10 -6.73 16.05
N HIS A 132 -1.88 -5.96 16.82
CA HIS A 132 -2.74 -4.91 16.30
C HIS A 132 -2.50 -3.63 17.10
N LEU A 133 -1.81 -2.68 16.50
CA LEU A 133 -1.58 -1.35 17.07
C LEU A 133 -2.64 -0.38 16.59
N PHE A 134 -3.05 0.55 17.45
CA PHE A 134 -3.92 1.62 17.01
C PHE A 134 -3.42 2.99 17.47
N PHE A 135 -3.78 3.98 16.66
CA PHE A 135 -3.45 5.37 16.80
C PHE A 135 -4.73 6.21 16.70
N HIS A 136 -4.64 7.47 17.05
CA HIS A 136 -5.58 8.52 16.65
C HIS A 136 -4.88 9.45 15.64
N SER A 137 -5.57 10.49 15.17
CA SER A 137 -4.94 11.54 14.35
C SER A 137 -3.70 12.12 15.02
N LEU A 138 -2.69 12.41 14.22
CA LEU A 138 -1.38 12.84 14.73
C LEU A 138 -1.36 14.33 15.10
N ILE A 139 -0.63 14.66 16.16
CA ILE A 139 -0.27 16.04 16.49
C ILE A 139 0.75 16.54 15.46
N VAL A 140 0.34 17.52 14.66
CA VAL A 140 1.20 18.15 13.64
C VAL A 140 2.04 19.28 14.24
N ASN A 141 1.41 20.11 15.07
CA ASN A 141 2.07 21.24 15.73
C ASN A 141 2.01 21.08 17.25
N THR A 142 3.12 20.69 17.84
CA THR A 142 3.26 20.46 19.29
C THR A 142 3.12 21.74 20.11
N ASP A 143 3.52 22.89 19.54
CA ASP A 143 3.39 24.18 20.23
C ASP A 143 1.93 24.57 20.46
N LEU A 144 1.05 24.29 19.48
CA LEU A 144 -0.39 24.52 19.62
C LEU A 144 -1.07 23.44 20.47
N ALA A 145 -0.68 22.18 20.30
CA ALA A 145 -1.31 21.08 21.03
C ALA A 145 -1.04 21.13 22.54
N PHE A 146 0.09 21.70 22.95
CA PHE A 146 0.54 21.69 24.35
C PHE A 146 0.63 23.08 25.00
N ASP A 147 0.07 24.12 24.40
CA ASP A 147 0.16 25.52 24.86
C ASP A 147 -0.71 25.85 26.09
N ASN A 148 -1.53 24.92 26.57
CA ASN A 148 -2.53 25.09 27.64
C ASN A 148 -3.66 26.12 27.32
N VAL A 149 -3.80 26.52 26.08
CA VAL A 149 -4.88 27.40 25.59
C VAL A 149 -5.94 26.55 24.88
N GLY A 150 -5.53 25.47 24.22
CA GLY A 150 -6.38 24.54 23.49
C GLY A 150 -7.41 23.85 24.39
N ARG A 151 -8.36 23.18 23.74
CA ARG A 151 -9.53 22.56 24.41
C ARG A 151 -9.14 21.45 25.39
N ASN A 152 -8.11 20.64 25.04
CA ASN A 152 -7.73 19.48 25.85
C ASN A 152 -6.24 19.12 25.77
N PRO A 153 -5.31 20.02 26.13
CA PRO A 153 -3.87 19.78 25.97
C PRO A 153 -3.37 18.51 26.67
N ASN A 154 -3.84 18.25 27.89
CA ASN A 154 -3.48 17.03 28.61
C ASN A 154 -4.04 15.78 27.95
N GLY A 155 -5.28 15.83 27.42
CA GLY A 155 -5.87 14.73 26.65
C GLY A 155 -5.08 14.44 25.36
N TYR A 156 -4.66 15.46 24.64
CA TYR A 156 -3.80 15.29 23.46
C TYR A 156 -2.45 14.65 23.84
N ASN A 157 -1.86 15.12 24.93
CA ASN A 157 -0.62 14.54 25.45
C ASN A 157 -0.79 13.06 25.91
N MET A 158 -1.97 12.69 26.39
CA MET A 158 -2.27 11.32 26.83
C MET A 158 -2.58 10.39 25.65
N TRP A 159 -3.47 10.81 24.74
CA TRP A 159 -4.13 9.90 23.82
C TRP A 159 -3.65 10.00 22.36
N MET A 160 -2.79 10.97 22.05
CA MET A 160 -2.33 11.20 20.70
C MET A 160 -0.82 10.95 20.57
N VAL A 161 -0.36 10.74 19.33
CA VAL A 161 1.06 10.62 18.93
C VAL A 161 1.44 11.83 18.10
N THR A 162 2.68 12.32 18.22
CA THR A 162 3.15 13.37 17.32
C THR A 162 3.59 12.79 15.96
N VAL A 163 3.57 13.60 14.92
CA VAL A 163 4.14 13.26 13.61
C VAL A 163 5.58 12.76 13.73
N SER A 164 6.38 13.43 14.56
CA SER A 164 7.79 13.05 14.82
C SER A 164 7.90 11.63 15.40
N GLU A 165 7.06 11.30 16.36
CA GLU A 165 7.05 9.98 17.00
C GLU A 165 6.63 8.89 16.01
N PHE A 166 5.54 9.09 15.28
CA PHE A 166 5.07 8.12 14.31
C PHE A 166 6.11 7.82 13.24
N LYS A 167 6.77 8.86 12.70
CA LYS A 167 7.84 8.70 11.72
C LYS A 167 9.03 7.91 12.25
N LYS A 168 9.36 8.04 13.55
CA LYS A 168 10.42 7.27 14.18
C LYS A 168 10.03 5.83 14.51
N MET A 169 8.75 5.55 14.78
CA MET A 169 8.25 4.20 15.05
C MET A 169 8.34 3.29 13.83
N LEU A 170 8.07 3.80 12.62
CA LEU A 170 7.98 2.99 11.41
C LEU A 170 9.27 2.22 11.08
N PRO A 171 10.47 2.84 11.04
CA PRO A 171 11.71 2.10 10.82
C PRO A 171 12.00 1.07 11.93
N GLU A 172 11.70 1.37 13.19
CA GLU A 172 11.90 0.40 14.27
C GLU A 172 10.99 -0.83 14.13
N LEU A 173 9.73 -0.64 13.75
CA LEU A 173 8.81 -1.75 13.46
C LEU A 173 9.32 -2.60 12.30
N ARG A 174 9.74 -1.98 11.18
CA ARG A 174 10.33 -2.67 10.03
C ARG A 174 11.57 -3.49 10.44
N ASP A 175 12.48 -2.89 11.19
CA ASP A 175 13.77 -3.47 11.54
C ASP A 175 13.62 -4.62 12.55
N ARG A 176 12.54 -4.63 13.32
CA ARG A 176 12.12 -5.75 14.17
C ARG A 176 11.40 -6.87 13.40
N GLY A 177 11.28 -6.75 12.09
CA GLY A 177 10.71 -7.78 11.23
C GLY A 177 9.19 -7.75 11.11
N TYR A 178 8.51 -6.69 11.57
CA TYR A 178 7.09 -6.54 11.32
C TYR A 178 6.79 -6.29 9.85
N ILE A 179 5.61 -6.77 9.42
CA ILE A 179 5.07 -6.60 8.08
C ILE A 179 3.58 -6.30 8.19
N LEU A 180 3.13 -5.23 7.54
CA LEU A 180 1.72 -4.85 7.55
C LEU A 180 0.86 -5.93 6.91
N TYR A 181 -0.28 -6.21 7.55
CA TYR A 181 -1.27 -7.18 7.12
C TYR A 181 -2.67 -6.61 7.27
N ASN A 182 -3.57 -6.88 6.33
CA ASN A 182 -4.94 -6.39 6.40
C ASN A 182 -5.79 -7.22 7.36
N LEU A 183 -6.70 -6.59 8.11
CA LEU A 183 -7.67 -7.27 8.97
C LEU A 183 -8.54 -8.25 8.19
N SER A 184 -8.93 -7.91 6.96
CA SER A 184 -9.75 -8.77 6.10
C SER A 184 -9.05 -10.08 5.71
N ASP A 185 -7.72 -10.15 5.81
CA ASP A 185 -6.96 -11.35 5.43
C ASP A 185 -6.94 -12.43 6.52
N TYR A 186 -7.47 -12.14 7.70
CA TYR A 186 -7.53 -13.11 8.81
C TYR A 186 -8.73 -14.07 8.73
N ILE A 187 -9.71 -13.75 7.90
CA ILE A 187 -10.93 -14.56 7.75
C ILE A 187 -11.31 -14.73 6.27
N GLU A 188 -12.10 -15.75 6.03
CA GLU A 188 -12.79 -15.93 4.75
C GLU A 188 -14.19 -16.52 5.00
N PRO A 189 -15.15 -16.36 4.08
CA PRO A 189 -16.45 -17.01 4.19
C PRO A 189 -16.29 -18.53 4.30
N ASP A 190 -17.09 -19.17 5.15
CA ASP A 190 -17.16 -20.63 5.17
C ASP A 190 -18.06 -21.13 4.02
N PRO A 191 -17.52 -21.82 3.02
CA PRO A 191 -18.30 -22.28 1.88
C PRO A 191 -19.33 -23.35 2.25
N THR A 192 -19.22 -23.97 3.44
CA THR A 192 -20.09 -25.04 3.91
C THR A 192 -21.24 -24.57 4.80
N ASN A 193 -21.16 -23.31 5.29
CA ASN A 193 -22.14 -22.77 6.24
C ASN A 193 -22.42 -21.29 5.95
N ALA A 194 -23.56 -21.02 5.32
CA ALA A 194 -23.95 -19.67 4.93
C ALA A 194 -23.98 -18.71 6.14
N GLY A 195 -23.27 -17.60 6.03
CA GLY A 195 -23.15 -16.58 7.08
C GLY A 195 -22.06 -16.87 8.13
N ALA A 196 -21.44 -18.05 8.11
CA ALA A 196 -20.27 -18.35 8.92
C ALA A 196 -18.98 -17.92 8.22
N ILE A 197 -17.93 -17.77 9.04
CA ILE A 197 -16.58 -17.50 8.58
C ILE A 197 -15.63 -18.59 9.09
N LYS A 198 -14.47 -18.69 8.48
CA LYS A 198 -13.35 -19.48 8.98
C LYS A 198 -12.09 -18.62 9.05
N LEU A 199 -11.18 -18.99 9.94
CA LEU A 199 -9.86 -18.39 10.00
C LEU A 199 -9.05 -18.79 8.76
N LYS A 200 -8.36 -17.81 8.20
CA LYS A 200 -7.43 -17.99 7.09
C LYS A 200 -6.01 -18.13 7.61
N ASP A 201 -5.23 -19.01 7.00
CA ASP A 201 -3.83 -19.12 7.33
C ASP A 201 -3.07 -17.89 6.86
N ILE A 202 -2.37 -17.25 7.78
CA ILE A 202 -1.52 -16.09 7.49
C ILE A 202 -0.16 -16.61 7.05
N MET A 203 0.18 -16.38 5.78
CA MET A 203 1.44 -16.81 5.17
C MET A 203 2.41 -15.65 5.09
N VAL A 204 3.58 -15.79 5.69
CA VAL A 204 4.61 -14.75 5.74
C VAL A 204 5.99 -15.30 5.36
N PRO A 205 6.93 -14.44 4.92
CA PRO A 205 8.32 -14.84 4.82
C PRO A 205 8.86 -15.26 6.18
N GLN A 206 9.77 -16.22 6.20
CA GLN A 206 10.38 -16.70 7.44
C GLN A 206 10.99 -15.55 8.24
N GLY A 207 10.69 -15.47 9.53
CA GLY A 207 11.18 -14.42 10.45
C GLY A 207 10.38 -13.12 10.41
N LYS A 208 9.32 -13.03 9.61
CA LYS A 208 8.42 -11.88 9.62
C LYS A 208 7.24 -12.11 10.57
N THR A 209 6.77 -11.00 11.17
CA THR A 209 5.64 -10.95 12.11
C THR A 209 4.54 -10.07 11.51
N PRO A 210 3.31 -10.60 11.28
CA PRO A 210 2.19 -9.78 10.81
C PRO A 210 1.82 -8.70 11.81
N LEU A 211 1.60 -7.49 11.31
CA LEU A 211 1.18 -6.33 12.08
C LEU A 211 -0.06 -5.71 11.44
N VAL A 212 -1.09 -5.51 12.23
CA VAL A 212 -2.24 -4.69 11.88
C VAL A 212 -2.11 -3.31 12.49
N ILE A 213 -2.46 -2.28 11.72
CA ILE A 213 -2.56 -0.91 12.21
C ILE A 213 -4.00 -0.43 11.98
N SER A 214 -4.57 0.26 12.97
CA SER A 214 -5.83 1.00 12.81
C SER A 214 -5.71 2.42 13.36
N ILE A 215 -6.54 3.32 12.84
CA ILE A 215 -6.56 4.72 13.24
C ILE A 215 -8.01 5.06 13.61
N ASP A 216 -8.20 5.48 14.85
CA ASP A 216 -9.51 5.82 15.37
C ASP A 216 -9.82 7.31 15.14
N ASP A 217 -11.11 7.64 15.05
CA ASP A 217 -11.63 9.00 15.00
C ASP A 217 -11.14 9.83 13.79
N VAL A 218 -10.92 9.19 12.61
CA VAL A 218 -10.47 9.91 11.40
C VAL A 218 -11.61 10.74 10.77
N SER A 219 -12.34 11.43 11.62
CA SER A 219 -13.36 12.42 11.21
C SER A 219 -12.82 13.85 11.21
N TYR A 220 -11.67 14.08 11.85
CA TYR A 220 -11.01 15.40 11.95
C TYR A 220 -11.96 16.44 12.54
N TYR A 221 -12.24 16.28 13.82
CA TYR A 221 -13.18 17.14 14.55
C TYR A 221 -12.76 18.62 14.52
N ASP A 222 -13.69 19.49 14.19
CA ASP A 222 -13.45 20.94 14.03
C ASP A 222 -12.70 21.56 15.21
N TYR A 223 -12.95 21.07 16.45
CA TYR A 223 -12.31 21.60 17.64
C TYR A 223 -10.81 21.26 17.77
N MET A 224 -10.30 20.27 17.02
CA MET A 224 -8.89 19.84 17.10
C MET A 224 -7.99 20.65 16.15
N GLN A 225 -8.55 21.18 15.08
CA GLN A 225 -7.79 21.91 14.06
C GLN A 225 -7.02 23.12 14.64
N PRO A 226 -7.62 24.02 15.47
CA PRO A 226 -6.86 25.12 16.06
C PRO A 226 -5.82 24.68 17.09
N ASP A 227 -5.91 23.44 17.58
CA ASP A 227 -4.97 22.84 18.54
C ASP A 227 -3.85 22.05 17.84
N GLY A 228 -3.55 22.33 16.57
CA GLY A 228 -2.37 21.81 15.86
C GLY A 228 -2.55 20.45 15.20
N PHE A 229 -3.78 20.06 14.88
CA PHE A 229 -4.10 18.86 14.09
C PHE A 229 -4.42 19.19 12.62
N ALA A 230 -4.41 18.19 11.77
CA ALA A 230 -4.89 18.33 10.40
C ALA A 230 -6.39 18.61 10.35
N GLU A 231 -6.86 19.27 9.26
CA GLU A 231 -8.28 19.56 9.04
C GLU A 231 -8.98 18.41 8.32
N ARG A 232 -8.30 17.79 7.33
CA ARG A 232 -8.87 16.70 6.52
C ARG A 232 -7.84 15.97 5.67
N LEU A 233 -8.26 14.83 5.12
CA LEU A 233 -7.55 14.15 4.04
C LEU A 233 -8.02 14.65 2.68
N VAL A 234 -7.09 14.76 1.74
CA VAL A 234 -7.36 15.24 0.37
C VAL A 234 -6.75 14.29 -0.65
N ALA A 235 -7.55 13.89 -1.64
CA ALA A 235 -7.07 13.12 -2.79
C ALA A 235 -6.35 14.04 -3.78
N GLY A 236 -5.04 13.85 -3.92
CA GLY A 236 -4.22 14.54 -4.92
C GLY A 236 -4.47 14.02 -6.35
N GLU A 237 -4.22 14.87 -7.34
CA GLU A 237 -4.33 14.51 -8.78
C GLU A 237 -3.24 13.52 -9.20
N ASP A 238 -2.14 13.46 -8.47
CA ASP A 238 -1.04 12.52 -8.64
C ASP A 238 -1.33 11.12 -8.07
N GLY A 239 -2.54 10.88 -7.54
CA GLY A 239 -2.95 9.61 -6.93
C GLY A 239 -2.42 9.40 -5.51
N LYS A 240 -1.90 10.44 -4.85
CA LYS A 240 -1.45 10.41 -3.46
C LYS A 240 -2.46 11.08 -2.54
N ILE A 241 -2.50 10.61 -1.28
CA ILE A 241 -3.31 11.22 -0.23
C ILE A 241 -2.49 12.31 0.46
N TYR A 242 -3.09 13.44 0.67
CA TYR A 242 -2.53 14.57 1.41
C TYR A 242 -3.36 14.84 2.66
N THR A 243 -2.79 15.55 3.62
CA THR A 243 -3.52 16.22 4.69
C THR A 243 -3.57 17.72 4.43
N GLU A 244 -4.71 18.33 4.63
CA GLU A 244 -4.83 19.78 4.72
C GLU A 244 -4.52 20.19 6.17
N ILE A 245 -3.57 21.07 6.33
CA ILE A 245 -3.20 21.67 7.62
C ILE A 245 -3.45 23.18 7.56
N VAL A 246 -3.75 23.77 8.71
CA VAL A 246 -3.98 25.21 8.84
C VAL A 246 -2.90 25.79 9.77
N SER A 247 -2.14 26.73 9.26
CA SER A 247 -1.13 27.45 10.05
C SER A 247 -1.79 28.46 10.99
N ALA A 248 -1.05 28.94 12.00
CA ALA A 248 -1.55 29.89 12.99
C ALA A 248 -2.08 31.21 12.38
N ASP A 249 -1.59 31.59 11.19
CA ASP A 249 -2.08 32.76 10.42
C ASP A 249 -3.32 32.45 9.56
N GLY A 250 -3.86 31.25 9.62
CA GLY A 250 -5.01 30.79 8.83
C GLY A 250 -4.67 30.30 7.43
N THR A 251 -3.38 30.26 7.07
CA THR A 251 -2.96 29.76 5.74
C THR A 251 -3.15 28.24 5.67
N LYS A 252 -3.86 27.77 4.63
CA LYS A 252 -4.05 26.35 4.35
C LYS A 252 -2.95 25.81 3.44
N ALA A 253 -2.43 24.63 3.77
CA ALA A 253 -1.42 23.95 2.97
C ALA A 253 -1.71 22.43 2.91
N LEU A 254 -1.41 21.82 1.77
CA LEU A 254 -1.41 20.36 1.63
C LEU A 254 -0.01 19.82 1.97
N THR A 255 0.02 18.78 2.77
CA THR A 255 1.27 18.11 3.17
C THR A 255 1.12 16.60 3.16
N ARG A 256 2.25 15.90 2.97
CA ARG A 256 2.36 14.45 3.19
C ARG A 256 2.70 14.10 4.64
N ASP A 257 3.03 15.09 5.47
CA ASP A 257 3.51 14.92 6.84
C ASP A 257 2.47 15.34 7.90
N GLY A 258 1.18 15.26 7.59
CA GLY A 258 0.14 15.77 8.50
C GLY A 258 -0.63 14.67 9.25
N ASP A 259 -0.61 13.41 8.83
CA ASP A 259 -1.26 12.30 9.55
C ASP A 259 -0.72 10.94 9.12
N VAL A 260 -1.18 9.89 9.79
CA VAL A 260 -0.77 8.48 9.62
C VAL A 260 -0.84 8.04 8.16
N MET A 261 -1.95 8.33 7.45
CA MET A 261 -2.19 7.81 6.11
C MET A 261 -1.12 8.21 5.09
N PRO A 262 -0.86 9.50 4.85
CA PRO A 262 0.14 9.90 3.87
C PRO A 262 1.58 9.52 4.31
N ILE A 263 1.89 9.56 5.61
CA ILE A 263 3.22 9.19 6.13
C ILE A 263 3.48 7.70 5.93
N LEU A 264 2.49 6.85 6.22
CA LEU A 264 2.62 5.40 6.04
C LEU A 264 2.67 5.01 4.56
N ASP A 265 1.92 5.72 3.70
CA ASP A 265 1.97 5.53 2.25
C ASP A 265 3.39 5.78 1.71
N ASP A 266 4.04 6.91 2.09
CA ASP A 266 5.40 7.24 1.68
C ASP A 266 6.43 6.27 2.26
N PHE A 267 6.24 5.83 3.50
CA PHE A 267 7.12 4.85 4.11
C PHE A 267 7.05 3.49 3.39
N VAL A 268 5.86 3.02 3.03
CA VAL A 268 5.68 1.76 2.28
C VAL A 268 6.19 1.90 0.84
N GLU A 269 6.00 3.03 0.18
CA GLU A 269 6.54 3.28 -1.17
C GLU A 269 8.06 3.10 -1.20
N THR A 270 8.75 3.59 -0.18
CA THR A 270 10.21 3.47 -0.04
C THR A 270 10.67 2.15 0.59
N ASN A 271 9.77 1.45 1.30
CA ASN A 271 10.02 0.18 1.98
C ASN A 271 8.93 -0.86 1.64
N PRO A 272 8.79 -1.30 0.38
CA PRO A 272 7.67 -2.16 -0.04
C PRO A 272 7.62 -3.50 0.71
N GLY A 273 8.76 -4.02 1.17
CA GLY A 273 8.83 -5.21 2.01
C GLY A 273 8.27 -5.04 3.43
N PHE A 274 7.84 -3.85 3.83
CA PHE A 274 7.12 -3.61 5.08
C PHE A 274 5.60 -3.84 4.97
N SER A 275 5.09 -4.06 3.75
CA SER A 275 3.66 -4.23 3.48
C SER A 275 3.39 -5.50 2.69
N TYR A 276 2.63 -6.43 3.25
CA TYR A 276 2.22 -7.64 2.55
C TYR A 276 1.09 -7.31 1.58
N ARG A 277 1.38 -7.43 0.27
CA ARG A 277 0.42 -7.20 -0.82
C ARG A 277 -0.29 -5.85 -0.72
N GLY A 278 0.46 -4.80 -0.41
CA GLY A 278 -0.04 -3.43 -0.34
C GLY A 278 -0.88 -3.09 0.88
N ALA A 279 -0.96 -3.99 1.89
CA ALA A 279 -1.66 -3.71 3.14
C ALA A 279 -1.14 -2.43 3.79
N LYS A 280 -2.05 -1.60 4.29
CA LYS A 280 -1.73 -0.35 5.00
C LYS A 280 -2.26 -0.40 6.43
N GLY A 281 -3.48 0.01 6.61
CA GLY A 281 -4.16 0.00 7.88
C GLY A 281 -5.67 0.11 7.72
N THR A 282 -6.36 0.23 8.83
CA THR A 282 -7.82 0.34 8.88
C THR A 282 -8.22 1.69 9.48
N ILE A 283 -8.95 2.48 8.72
CA ILE A 283 -9.45 3.80 9.11
C ILE A 283 -10.80 3.62 9.78
N ALA A 284 -10.90 3.94 11.06
CA ALA A 284 -12.13 3.82 11.84
C ALA A 284 -12.84 5.17 11.93
N LEU A 285 -14.04 5.23 11.36
CA LEU A 285 -14.81 6.47 11.23
C LEU A 285 -15.99 6.47 12.18
N THR A 286 -16.14 7.56 12.92
CA THR A 286 -17.42 7.97 13.47
C THR A 286 -18.29 8.59 12.37
N GLY A 287 -19.48 9.05 12.69
CA GLY A 287 -20.37 9.57 11.66
C GLY A 287 -21.00 10.93 11.97
N PHE A 288 -20.84 11.44 13.19
CA PHE A 288 -21.56 12.63 13.62
C PHE A 288 -21.02 13.96 13.04
N GLU A 289 -19.77 13.96 12.57
CA GLU A 289 -19.14 15.07 11.81
C GLU A 289 -18.67 14.61 10.42
N GLY A 290 -19.42 13.70 9.77
CA GLY A 290 -19.09 13.21 8.44
C GLY A 290 -17.91 12.22 8.43
N ALA A 291 -17.01 12.35 7.47
CA ALA A 291 -15.88 11.44 7.29
C ALA A 291 -14.66 12.15 6.68
N LEU A 292 -13.45 11.77 7.14
CA LEU A 292 -12.17 12.21 6.58
C LEU A 292 -11.96 13.74 6.62
N GLY A 293 -12.67 14.46 7.52
CA GLY A 293 -12.65 15.91 7.62
C GLY A 293 -13.65 16.65 6.74
N TYR A 294 -14.58 15.92 6.12
CA TYR A 294 -15.69 16.50 5.37
C TYR A 294 -16.97 16.38 6.16
N ASP A 295 -17.37 17.45 6.87
CA ASP A 295 -18.60 17.45 7.68
C ASP A 295 -19.85 17.66 6.83
N PHE A 296 -20.21 16.66 6.03
CA PHE A 296 -21.47 16.63 5.29
C PHE A 296 -22.68 16.29 6.17
N THR A 297 -22.45 15.81 7.39
CA THR A 297 -23.54 15.40 8.29
C THR A 297 -24.25 16.60 8.87
N ASN A 298 -23.51 17.63 9.26
CA ASN A 298 -24.05 18.86 9.84
C ASN A 298 -24.29 19.97 8.83
N GLU A 299 -23.81 19.81 7.55
CA GLU A 299 -24.04 20.80 6.50
C GLU A 299 -25.53 20.87 6.12
N ARG A 300 -26.09 22.09 6.14
CA ARG A 300 -27.50 22.37 5.87
C ARG A 300 -27.77 22.81 4.42
N ASP A 301 -26.77 23.37 3.75
CA ASP A 301 -26.88 23.70 2.34
C ASP A 301 -26.80 22.42 1.51
N PRO A 302 -27.84 22.04 0.76
CA PRO A 302 -27.85 20.78 0.01
C PRO A 302 -26.82 20.73 -1.12
N VAL A 303 -26.41 21.87 -1.67
CA VAL A 303 -25.38 21.93 -2.71
C VAL A 303 -24.01 21.64 -2.09
N LYS A 304 -23.65 22.37 -1.04
CA LYS A 304 -22.40 22.14 -0.29
C LYS A 304 -22.31 20.72 0.28
N LYS A 305 -23.42 20.23 0.85
CA LYS A 305 -23.49 18.85 1.33
C LYS A 305 -23.16 17.84 0.24
N THR A 306 -23.69 18.03 -0.96
CA THR A 306 -23.41 17.15 -2.09
C THR A 306 -21.94 17.22 -2.51
N GLU A 307 -21.35 18.42 -2.53
CA GLU A 307 -19.93 18.62 -2.82
C GLU A 307 -19.03 17.94 -1.79
N LEU A 308 -19.32 18.14 -0.49
CA LEU A 308 -18.56 17.49 0.60
C LEU A 308 -18.62 15.96 0.52
N ILE A 309 -19.79 15.38 0.22
CA ILE A 309 -19.94 13.93 0.02
C ILE A 309 -19.10 13.46 -1.17
N ALA A 310 -19.10 14.20 -2.27
CA ALA A 310 -18.34 13.85 -3.47
C ALA A 310 -16.82 13.86 -3.21
N GLU A 311 -16.31 14.87 -2.53
CA GLU A 311 -14.89 14.97 -2.17
C GLU A 311 -14.48 13.90 -1.13
N ALA A 312 -15.31 13.66 -0.11
CA ALA A 312 -15.09 12.58 0.86
C ALA A 312 -15.03 11.22 0.15
N LYS A 313 -15.96 10.97 -0.78
CA LYS A 313 -15.99 9.72 -1.55
C LYS A 313 -14.77 9.57 -2.45
N LYS A 314 -14.35 10.63 -3.17
CA LYS A 314 -13.13 10.65 -3.99
C LYS A 314 -11.90 10.28 -3.15
N THR A 315 -11.78 10.87 -1.95
CA THR A 315 -10.69 10.58 -1.02
C THR A 315 -10.75 9.15 -0.49
N ALA A 316 -11.92 8.66 -0.11
CA ALA A 316 -12.13 7.29 0.34
C ALA A 316 -11.82 6.25 -0.76
N ASP A 317 -12.22 6.50 -1.99
CA ASP A 317 -11.94 5.61 -3.12
C ASP A 317 -10.43 5.53 -3.41
N LEU A 318 -9.71 6.65 -3.31
CA LEU A 318 -8.26 6.68 -3.45
C LEU A 318 -7.55 5.95 -2.30
N LEU A 319 -7.98 6.14 -1.05
CA LEU A 319 -7.46 5.40 0.10
C LEU A 319 -7.62 3.89 -0.09
N LYS A 320 -8.80 3.42 -0.51
CA LYS A 320 -9.02 1.98 -0.81
C LYS A 320 -8.10 1.47 -1.91
N LYS A 321 -7.93 2.25 -2.98
CA LYS A 321 -7.00 1.92 -4.08
C LYS A 321 -5.56 1.78 -3.59
N ASN A 322 -5.19 2.58 -2.59
CA ASN A 322 -3.85 2.57 -1.98
C ASN A 322 -3.67 1.50 -0.89
N GLY A 323 -4.68 0.64 -0.65
CA GLY A 323 -4.58 -0.49 0.28
C GLY A 323 -5.13 -0.25 1.68
N TRP A 324 -5.80 0.89 1.92
CA TRP A 324 -6.48 1.19 3.19
C TRP A 324 -7.84 0.51 3.29
N LEU A 325 -8.17 0.03 4.49
CA LEU A 325 -9.50 -0.47 4.83
C LEU A 325 -10.27 0.57 5.64
N PHE A 326 -11.60 0.44 5.64
CA PHE A 326 -12.48 1.24 6.50
C PHE A 326 -13.18 0.36 7.54
N ALA A 327 -13.45 0.95 8.70
CA ALA A 327 -14.22 0.33 9.78
C ALA A 327 -15.27 1.30 10.33
N SER A 328 -16.35 0.77 10.86
CA SER A 328 -17.24 1.55 11.69
C SER A 328 -16.65 1.75 13.08
N HIS A 329 -16.60 3.00 13.54
CA HIS A 329 -16.27 3.38 14.92
C HIS A 329 -17.48 3.92 15.66
N SER A 330 -18.67 3.35 15.38
CA SER A 330 -20.00 3.88 15.72
C SER A 330 -20.35 5.18 14.97
N TYR A 331 -21.61 5.60 15.03
CA TYR A 331 -22.01 6.90 14.49
C TYR A 331 -21.78 8.02 15.51
N THR A 332 -22.18 7.80 16.75
CA THR A 332 -22.28 8.88 17.76
C THR A 332 -21.10 8.96 18.70
N HIS A 333 -20.26 7.92 18.79
CA HIS A 333 -19.19 7.80 19.80
C HIS A 333 -19.64 8.25 21.21
N ASN A 334 -20.86 7.88 21.60
CA ASN A 334 -21.50 8.38 22.83
C ASN A 334 -21.04 7.58 24.04
N GLN A 335 -21.10 8.22 25.24
CA GLN A 335 -20.68 7.62 26.50
C GLN A 335 -21.40 6.30 26.87
N TYR A 336 -22.62 6.06 26.37
CA TYR A 336 -23.32 4.80 26.62
C TYR A 336 -22.58 3.56 26.06
N PHE A 337 -21.65 3.74 25.15
CA PHE A 337 -20.73 2.66 24.75
C PHE A 337 -19.81 2.28 25.92
N ARG A 338 -19.25 3.27 26.63
CA ARG A 338 -18.31 3.08 27.73
C ARG A 338 -18.99 2.67 29.06
N ASP A 339 -20.12 3.29 29.38
CA ASP A 339 -20.71 3.24 30.72
C ASP A 339 -21.56 1.99 30.94
N GLY A 340 -21.55 1.02 30.02
CA GLY A 340 -22.32 -0.22 30.15
C GLY A 340 -23.85 -0.04 30.00
N THR A 341 -24.30 1.13 29.54
CA THR A 341 -25.73 1.47 29.35
C THR A 341 -26.19 1.28 27.91
N MET A 342 -25.40 0.63 27.09
CA MET A 342 -25.75 0.25 25.72
C MET A 342 -26.95 -0.72 25.72
N THR A 343 -27.99 -0.37 24.99
CA THR A 343 -29.16 -1.21 24.74
C THR A 343 -29.23 -1.58 23.25
N LEU A 344 -30.07 -2.56 22.92
CA LEU A 344 -30.31 -2.94 21.50
C LEU A 344 -30.83 -1.74 20.69
N ASP A 345 -31.76 -0.94 21.25
CA ASP A 345 -32.33 0.21 20.53
C ASP A 345 -31.32 1.32 20.30
N LYS A 346 -30.41 1.57 21.26
CA LYS A 346 -29.31 2.52 21.09
C LYS A 346 -28.34 2.02 20.02
N MET A 347 -28.02 0.72 20.00
CA MET A 347 -27.15 0.14 18.97
C MET A 347 -27.78 0.23 17.58
N LYS A 348 -29.08 -0.07 17.45
CA LYS A 348 -29.81 0.10 16.19
C LYS A 348 -29.76 1.54 15.72
N TYR A 349 -30.11 2.48 16.59
CA TYR A 349 -30.09 3.91 16.26
C TYR A 349 -28.71 4.37 15.76
N ASP A 350 -27.65 3.94 16.43
CA ASP A 350 -26.28 4.32 16.11
C ASP A 350 -25.82 3.68 14.78
N LEU A 351 -25.95 2.35 14.66
CA LEU A 351 -25.49 1.62 13.50
C LEU A 351 -26.28 1.95 12.22
N ASP A 352 -27.61 2.06 12.30
CA ASP A 352 -28.44 2.36 11.14
C ASP A 352 -28.10 3.75 10.56
N ARG A 353 -27.71 4.70 11.43
CA ARG A 353 -27.22 6.01 11.01
C ARG A 353 -25.85 5.93 10.36
N TRP A 354 -24.94 5.12 10.91
CA TRP A 354 -23.63 4.91 10.30
C TRP A 354 -23.78 4.31 8.90
N ILE A 355 -24.57 3.26 8.77
CA ILE A 355 -24.86 2.60 7.48
C ILE A 355 -25.52 3.58 6.50
N SER A 356 -26.44 4.42 6.97
CA SER A 356 -27.17 5.34 6.07
C SER A 356 -26.33 6.55 5.63
N ASN A 357 -25.37 7.02 6.44
CA ASN A 357 -24.64 8.26 6.17
C ASN A 357 -23.20 8.03 5.75
N ILE A 358 -22.50 7.05 6.32
CA ILE A 358 -21.06 6.85 6.12
C ILE A 358 -20.79 5.74 5.09
N GLU A 359 -21.49 4.62 5.16
CA GLU A 359 -21.30 3.52 4.19
C GLU A 359 -21.46 3.96 2.71
N PRO A 360 -22.38 4.86 2.32
CA PRO A 360 -22.45 5.37 0.95
C PRO A 360 -21.18 6.10 0.48
N VAL A 361 -20.40 6.64 1.40
CA VAL A 361 -19.15 7.37 1.13
C VAL A 361 -17.97 6.41 1.05
N VAL A 362 -17.81 5.55 2.05
CA VAL A 362 -16.61 4.69 2.17
C VAL A 362 -16.80 3.27 1.62
N GLY A 363 -18.03 2.87 1.33
CA GLY A 363 -18.39 1.51 0.95
C GLY A 363 -18.67 0.60 2.15
N LYS A 364 -19.15 -0.61 1.86
CA LYS A 364 -19.44 -1.61 2.89
C LYS A 364 -18.17 -2.06 3.59
N THR A 365 -18.31 -2.27 4.90
CA THR A 365 -17.27 -2.89 5.71
C THR A 365 -17.87 -3.94 6.63
N ASN A 366 -17.09 -4.96 6.95
CA ASN A 366 -17.39 -5.97 7.95
C ASN A 366 -16.58 -5.79 9.25
N ILE A 367 -15.85 -4.66 9.38
CA ILE A 367 -14.96 -4.36 10.50
C ILE A 367 -15.64 -3.35 11.41
N TYR A 368 -15.76 -3.69 12.70
CA TYR A 368 -16.25 -2.82 13.75
C TYR A 368 -15.17 -2.59 14.81
N ILE A 369 -14.73 -1.37 14.93
CA ILE A 369 -13.79 -0.92 15.95
C ILE A 369 -14.59 -0.29 17.07
N SER A 370 -14.54 -0.90 18.25
CA SER A 370 -15.44 -0.51 19.35
C SER A 370 -15.04 0.84 19.94
N PRO A 371 -15.97 1.82 20.03
CA PRO A 371 -15.73 3.06 20.74
C PRO A 371 -15.25 2.81 22.17
N PHE A 372 -14.33 3.62 22.66
CA PHE A 372 -13.70 3.46 23.98
C PHE A 372 -13.07 2.08 24.21
N GLY A 373 -12.83 1.30 23.15
CA GLY A 373 -12.24 -0.03 23.24
C GLY A 373 -13.11 -1.09 23.92
N VAL A 374 -14.41 -0.88 24.04
CA VAL A 374 -15.32 -1.77 24.77
C VAL A 374 -15.42 -3.14 24.12
N ARG A 375 -15.31 -4.19 24.94
CA ARG A 375 -15.51 -5.57 24.54
C ARG A 375 -16.91 -6.05 24.96
N TYR A 376 -17.72 -6.44 24.01
CA TYR A 376 -19.01 -7.07 24.25
C TYR A 376 -18.89 -8.58 24.38
N LYS A 377 -19.76 -9.18 25.22
CA LYS A 377 -19.95 -10.63 25.22
C LYS A 377 -20.66 -11.06 23.94
N ASN A 378 -20.31 -12.20 23.38
CA ASN A 378 -20.94 -12.72 22.16
C ASN A 378 -22.46 -12.94 22.30
N SER A 379 -22.96 -13.17 23.52
CA SER A 379 -24.39 -13.30 23.84
C SER A 379 -25.14 -11.96 24.02
N ASN A 380 -24.44 -10.81 23.99
CA ASN A 380 -25.08 -9.49 24.16
C ASN A 380 -25.95 -9.17 22.93
N GLN A 381 -27.21 -8.78 23.14
CA GLN A 381 -28.16 -8.51 22.06
C GLN A 381 -27.73 -7.37 21.15
N ALA A 382 -27.14 -6.31 21.70
CA ALA A 382 -26.62 -5.19 20.90
C ALA A 382 -25.44 -5.65 20.01
N PHE A 383 -24.55 -6.48 20.55
CA PHE A 383 -23.46 -7.07 19.79
C PHE A 383 -23.97 -8.02 18.70
N ARG A 384 -24.96 -8.86 19.00
CA ARG A 384 -25.57 -9.77 18.00
C ARG A 384 -26.22 -8.98 16.86
N TYR A 385 -26.76 -7.79 17.13
CA TYR A 385 -27.26 -6.92 16.06
C TYR A 385 -26.16 -6.47 15.09
N LEU A 386 -24.97 -6.09 15.61
CA LEU A 386 -23.81 -5.80 14.74
C LEU A 386 -23.46 -6.99 13.84
N VAL A 387 -23.37 -8.20 14.42
CA VAL A 387 -23.08 -9.42 13.64
C VAL A 387 -24.14 -9.67 12.58
N GLN A 388 -25.42 -9.56 12.93
CA GLN A 388 -26.55 -9.74 11.99
C GLN A 388 -26.59 -8.68 10.88
N SER A 389 -26.03 -7.50 11.13
CA SER A 389 -25.88 -6.42 10.16
C SER A 389 -24.67 -6.59 9.23
N GLY A 390 -23.90 -7.68 9.39
CA GLY A 390 -22.80 -8.03 8.50
C GLY A 390 -21.39 -7.77 9.02
N PHE A 391 -21.25 -7.29 10.28
CA PHE A 391 -19.96 -7.14 10.91
C PHE A 391 -19.48 -8.47 11.48
N ASN A 392 -18.25 -8.88 11.17
CA ASN A 392 -17.68 -10.13 11.66
C ASN A 392 -16.21 -10.02 12.11
N ILE A 393 -15.64 -8.82 12.07
CA ILE A 393 -14.32 -8.50 12.64
C ILE A 393 -14.52 -7.40 13.68
N PHE A 394 -14.26 -7.72 14.95
CA PHE A 394 -14.43 -6.80 16.07
C PHE A 394 -13.11 -6.51 16.75
N CYS A 395 -12.77 -5.23 16.93
CA CYS A 395 -11.48 -4.80 17.45
C CYS A 395 -11.63 -3.90 18.68
N PRO A 396 -11.89 -4.47 19.89
CA PRO A 396 -11.84 -3.75 21.15
C PRO A 396 -10.39 -3.48 21.58
N VAL A 397 -10.20 -2.64 22.61
CA VAL A 397 -8.90 -2.54 23.28
C VAL A 397 -8.62 -3.80 24.10
N GLY A 398 -7.40 -4.28 24.08
CA GLY A 398 -6.96 -5.46 24.81
C GLY A 398 -5.59 -5.93 24.36
N ASN A 399 -4.82 -6.48 25.28
CA ASN A 399 -3.41 -6.88 25.07
C ASN A 399 -3.21 -8.39 24.94
N GLU A 400 -4.28 -9.15 24.67
CA GLU A 400 -4.19 -10.63 24.64
C GLU A 400 -3.39 -11.16 23.46
N ARG A 401 -3.15 -10.36 22.42
CA ARG A 401 -2.37 -10.70 21.20
C ARG A 401 -2.81 -12.02 20.57
N LYS A 402 -4.12 -12.27 20.54
CA LYS A 402 -4.73 -13.45 19.92
C LYS A 402 -6.09 -13.14 19.33
N ILE A 403 -6.54 -14.01 18.44
CA ILE A 403 -7.88 -13.97 17.87
C ILE A 403 -8.79 -14.87 18.70
N PHE A 404 -9.94 -14.33 19.08
CA PHE A 404 -11.05 -15.11 19.61
C PHE A 404 -12.04 -15.38 18.49
N PHE A 405 -12.18 -16.66 18.12
CA PHE A 405 -13.05 -17.09 17.04
C PHE A 405 -14.37 -17.63 17.59
N ASN A 406 -15.50 -17.15 17.08
CA ASN A 406 -16.84 -17.48 17.55
C ASN A 406 -17.73 -18.13 16.47
N GLY A 407 -17.15 -18.59 15.36
CA GLY A 407 -17.88 -19.23 14.24
C GLY A 407 -18.39 -18.23 13.19
N ASP A 408 -19.10 -17.19 13.59
CA ASP A 408 -19.61 -16.13 12.69
C ASP A 408 -18.87 -14.78 12.84
N ASN A 409 -17.95 -14.69 13.78
CA ASN A 409 -17.17 -13.50 14.02
C ASN A 409 -15.81 -13.80 14.68
N ILE A 410 -14.89 -12.84 14.57
CA ILE A 410 -13.64 -12.82 15.34
C ILE A 410 -13.60 -11.57 16.22
N VAL A 411 -12.91 -11.69 17.35
CA VAL A 411 -12.54 -10.57 18.22
C VAL A 411 -11.02 -10.52 18.34
N MET A 412 -10.42 -9.38 17.97
CA MET A 412 -8.97 -9.13 18.00
C MET A 412 -8.70 -7.89 18.87
N GLY A 413 -8.04 -8.10 20.03
CA GLY A 413 -7.64 -6.99 20.90
C GLY A 413 -6.60 -6.08 20.25
N ARG A 414 -6.68 -4.78 20.52
CA ARG A 414 -5.76 -3.75 20.01
C ARG A 414 -4.97 -3.12 21.14
N ILE A 415 -3.76 -2.72 20.83
CA ILE A 415 -2.81 -2.07 21.74
C ILE A 415 -2.72 -0.61 21.36
N ASP A 416 -3.05 0.26 22.28
CA ASP A 416 -2.93 1.70 22.15
C ASP A 416 -1.47 2.15 22.06
N ILE A 417 -1.20 3.00 21.09
CA ILE A 417 0.09 3.69 20.95
C ILE A 417 -0.18 5.18 21.09
N ASP A 418 0.22 5.73 22.23
CA ASP A 418 -0.05 7.12 22.61
C ASP A 418 0.91 7.58 23.72
N GLY A 419 0.78 8.83 24.16
CA GLY A 419 1.61 9.35 25.23
C GLY A 419 1.43 8.63 26.55
N TYR A 420 0.21 8.17 26.85
CA TYR A 420 -0.07 7.41 28.07
C TYR A 420 0.64 6.04 28.04
N SER A 421 0.49 5.28 26.97
CA SER A 421 1.11 3.96 26.83
C SER A 421 2.64 4.06 26.81
N MET A 422 3.20 5.05 26.14
CA MET A 422 4.65 5.29 26.12
C MET A 422 5.23 5.61 27.52
N ASN A 423 4.45 6.21 28.40
CA ASN A 423 4.85 6.47 29.78
C ASN A 423 4.59 5.32 30.74
N THR A 424 3.45 4.63 30.62
CA THR A 424 3.00 3.64 31.60
C THR A 424 3.30 2.20 31.22
N ARG A 425 3.54 1.93 29.91
CA ARG A 425 3.80 0.60 29.34
C ARG A 425 5.11 0.55 28.57
N LYS A 426 6.07 1.39 28.93
CA LYS A 426 7.37 1.54 28.25
C LYS A 426 8.08 0.21 28.02
N ASP A 427 8.17 -0.65 29.07
CA ASP A 427 8.84 -1.93 28.98
C ASP A 427 8.17 -2.87 27.96
N GLU A 428 6.85 -2.86 27.90
CA GLU A 428 6.09 -3.65 26.93
C GLU A 428 6.36 -3.15 25.50
N LEU A 429 6.29 -1.84 25.28
CA LEU A 429 6.55 -1.25 23.97
C LEU A 429 7.99 -1.49 23.52
N ASN A 430 8.97 -1.33 24.43
CA ASN A 430 10.37 -1.62 24.17
C ASN A 430 10.61 -3.09 23.80
N ASN A 431 9.93 -4.02 24.47
CA ASN A 431 10.11 -5.45 24.21
C ASN A 431 9.52 -5.88 22.88
N TYR A 432 8.38 -5.31 22.46
CA TYR A 432 7.65 -5.78 21.29
C TYR A 432 7.82 -4.89 20.07
N TYR A 433 7.72 -3.56 20.19
CA TYR A 433 7.45 -2.71 19.04
C TYR A 433 8.56 -1.73 18.68
N PHE A 434 8.98 -0.89 19.61
CA PHE A 434 9.99 0.15 19.37
C PHE A 434 10.61 0.60 20.68
N ASN A 435 11.80 1.19 20.62
CA ASN A 435 12.42 1.81 21.80
C ASN A 435 11.78 3.18 22.06
N VAL A 436 11.05 3.28 23.18
CA VAL A 436 10.34 4.51 23.56
C VAL A 436 11.27 5.70 23.70
N ASP A 437 12.49 5.51 24.22
CA ASP A 437 13.44 6.62 24.38
C ASP A 437 13.93 7.21 23.05
N ASN A 438 13.99 6.39 21.99
CA ASN A 438 14.34 6.85 20.64
C ASN A 438 13.19 7.61 19.98
N VAL A 439 11.97 7.19 20.29
CA VAL A 439 10.74 7.64 19.62
C VAL A 439 10.16 8.87 20.27
N TYR A 440 10.11 8.91 21.61
CA TYR A 440 9.42 9.93 22.39
C TYR A 440 9.80 11.35 22.00
N ASP A 441 8.82 12.21 21.82
CA ASP A 441 9.04 13.59 21.42
C ASP A 441 9.41 14.46 22.61
N PRO A 442 10.59 15.13 22.59
CA PRO A 442 11.00 16.00 23.68
C PRO A 442 10.11 17.23 23.89
N ALA A 443 9.26 17.59 22.91
CA ALA A 443 8.29 18.67 23.05
C ALA A 443 7.11 18.31 23.97
N ARG A 444 6.92 17.02 24.32
CA ARG A 444 5.83 16.62 25.22
C ARG A 444 6.03 17.18 26.63
N PRO A 445 5.00 17.83 27.19
CA PRO A 445 5.01 18.17 28.61
C PRO A 445 4.91 16.90 29.48
N LYS A 446 5.25 17.04 30.76
CA LYS A 446 5.05 15.97 31.72
C LYS A 446 3.55 15.60 31.80
N LEU A 447 3.24 14.29 31.70
CA LEU A 447 1.86 13.81 31.85
C LEU A 447 1.30 14.14 33.24
N ILE A 448 0.05 14.56 33.24
CA ILE A 448 -0.75 14.77 34.43
C ILE A 448 -1.85 13.70 34.43
N TYR A 449 -1.82 12.83 35.43
CA TYR A 449 -2.76 11.70 35.60
C TYR A 449 -4.01 12.10 36.39
#